data_bff3bcc154ca6ffde6155d0e1fbf2df5
#
_entry.id   bff3bcc154ca6ffde6155d0e1fbf2df5
#
_cell.length_a   1.000
_cell.length_b   1.000
_cell.length_c   1.000
_cell.angle_alpha   90.00
_cell.angle_beta   90.00
_cell.angle_gamma   90.00
#
_symmetry.space_group_name_H-M   'P 1'
#
loop_
_entity.id
_entity.type
_entity.pdbx_description
1 polymer ?
#
loop_
_entity_poly.entity_id
_entity_poly.type
_entity_poly.pdbx_seq_one_letter_code
_entity_poly.pdbx_strand_id
1 'polypeptide(L)'
;MVVQWDDNARGALAFNDKRTLMLFEGENYINVNGEVRIIDTAPVIIDSRILVPVRAVAEATGCDVAWDAASSSVIITSENTADADSWEREVFDLTNKVRAENGLSALTWNDTLAKTARAHSEDMAARGFFDHTNPDGEDPFDRMRNAGILYYTAAENIAAGQAEPEDVMESWMNSPGHRANILNPDLRELGVGMARGGSYGIYWTQNFATTR
;
A
#
# COMPACT_ATOMS: atom_id res chain seq x y z
N MET A 1 13.45 -9.14 1.37
CA MET A 1 13.62 -10.62 1.29
C MET A 1 15.05 -10.90 0.88
N VAL A 2 15.77 -11.76 1.61
CA VAL A 2 17.11 -12.24 1.26
C VAL A 2 16.94 -13.56 0.53
N VAL A 3 17.73 -13.78 -0.55
CA VAL A 3 17.71 -15.05 -1.31
C VAL A 3 19.10 -15.67 -1.26
N GLN A 4 19.16 -16.94 -0.90
CA GLN A 4 20.39 -17.73 -0.85
C GLN A 4 20.19 -19.01 -1.65
N TRP A 5 21.25 -19.45 -2.33
CA TRP A 5 21.28 -20.72 -3.05
C TRP A 5 22.03 -21.77 -2.25
N ASP A 6 21.51 -23.00 -2.18
CA ASP A 6 22.18 -24.17 -1.58
C ASP A 6 22.50 -25.18 -2.71
N ASP A 7 23.77 -25.31 -3.02
CA ASP A 7 24.24 -26.24 -4.07
C ASP A 7 24.02 -27.72 -3.70
N ASN A 8 24.03 -28.10 -2.43
CA ASN A 8 23.83 -29.46 -1.99
C ASN A 8 22.36 -29.88 -2.07
N ALA A 9 21.47 -28.99 -1.68
CA ALA A 9 20.03 -29.19 -1.77
C ALA A 9 19.47 -28.90 -3.16
N ARG A 10 20.26 -28.28 -4.06
CA ARG A 10 19.81 -27.73 -5.36
C ARG A 10 18.54 -26.90 -5.21
N GLY A 11 18.57 -25.98 -4.23
CA GLY A 11 17.41 -25.19 -3.86
C GLY A 11 17.71 -23.76 -3.52
N ALA A 12 16.70 -22.92 -3.64
CA ALA A 12 16.73 -21.53 -3.20
C ALA A 12 16.00 -21.36 -1.88
N LEU A 13 16.64 -20.70 -0.93
CA LEU A 13 16.05 -20.25 0.32
C LEU A 13 15.82 -18.74 0.22
N ALA A 14 14.57 -18.32 0.30
CA ALA A 14 14.18 -16.92 0.39
C ALA A 14 13.56 -16.65 1.75
N PHE A 15 14.00 -15.60 2.45
CA PHE A 15 13.49 -15.29 3.79
C PHE A 15 13.45 -13.79 4.09
N ASN A 16 12.56 -13.44 4.99
CA ASN A 16 12.49 -12.15 5.69
C ASN A 16 12.10 -12.40 7.15
N ASP A 17 11.85 -11.34 7.92
CA ASP A 17 11.55 -11.42 9.36
C ASP A 17 10.29 -12.23 9.69
N LYS A 18 9.42 -12.46 8.72
CA LYS A 18 8.11 -13.12 8.92
C LYS A 18 7.97 -14.44 8.18
N ARG A 19 8.72 -14.68 7.11
CA ARG A 19 8.50 -15.82 6.21
C ARG A 19 9.81 -16.43 5.72
N THR A 20 9.79 -17.76 5.63
CA THR A 20 10.84 -18.56 5.00
C THR A 20 10.20 -19.37 3.87
N LEU A 21 10.79 -19.30 2.69
CA LEU A 21 10.38 -20.04 1.52
C LEU A 21 11.56 -20.83 0.98
N MET A 22 11.40 -22.14 0.83
CA MET A 22 12.37 -23.02 0.19
C MET A 22 11.77 -23.61 -1.08
N LEU A 23 12.55 -23.58 -2.15
CA LEU A 23 12.21 -24.12 -3.47
C LEU A 23 13.34 -25.04 -3.93
N PHE A 24 12.99 -26.17 -4.49
CA PHE A 24 13.95 -27.18 -4.95
C PHE A 24 13.80 -27.44 -6.44
N GLU A 25 14.92 -27.51 -7.15
CA GLU A 25 14.92 -27.81 -8.58
C GLU A 25 14.29 -29.19 -8.84
N GLY A 26 13.35 -29.24 -9.79
CA GLY A 26 12.68 -30.46 -10.21
C GLY A 26 11.62 -31.01 -9.27
N GLU A 27 11.40 -30.37 -8.11
CA GLU A 27 10.43 -30.83 -7.11
C GLU A 27 9.09 -30.10 -7.24
N ASN A 28 7.98 -30.85 -7.21
CA ASN A 28 6.62 -30.29 -7.27
C ASN A 28 6.09 -29.83 -5.91
N TYR A 29 6.95 -29.35 -5.05
CA TYR A 29 6.56 -28.76 -3.78
C TYR A 29 7.49 -27.61 -3.40
N ILE A 30 6.96 -26.78 -2.50
CA ILE A 30 7.69 -25.71 -1.82
C ILE A 30 7.52 -25.88 -0.32
N ASN A 31 8.46 -25.37 0.46
CA ASN A 31 8.31 -25.30 1.90
C ASN A 31 8.12 -23.83 2.32
N VAL A 32 7.02 -23.56 3.02
CA VAL A 32 6.68 -22.22 3.52
C VAL A 32 6.60 -22.28 5.04
N ASN A 33 7.54 -21.65 5.73
CA ASN A 33 7.61 -21.66 7.20
C ASN A 33 7.62 -23.06 7.84
N GLY A 34 8.21 -24.06 7.14
CA GLY A 34 8.22 -25.46 7.60
C GLY A 34 7.07 -26.31 7.06
N GLU A 35 6.05 -25.74 6.44
CA GLU A 35 4.94 -26.45 5.83
C GLU A 35 5.21 -26.75 4.35
N VAL A 36 4.96 -28.00 3.93
CA VAL A 36 5.08 -28.42 2.53
C VAL A 36 3.79 -28.10 1.79
N ARG A 37 3.92 -27.40 0.66
CA ARG A 37 2.81 -27.10 -0.27
C ARG A 37 3.13 -27.64 -1.65
N ILE A 38 2.18 -28.35 -2.25
CA ILE A 38 2.29 -28.87 -3.61
C ILE A 38 2.07 -27.72 -4.60
N ILE A 39 2.87 -27.71 -5.67
CA ILE A 39 2.80 -26.72 -6.75
C ILE A 39 2.60 -27.42 -8.11
N ASP A 40 1.97 -26.72 -9.03
CA ASP A 40 1.59 -27.29 -10.35
C ASP A 40 2.81 -27.55 -11.26
N THR A 41 3.88 -26.80 -11.08
CA THR A 41 5.07 -26.85 -11.92
C THR A 41 6.32 -26.75 -11.06
N ALA A 42 7.26 -27.68 -11.27
CA ALA A 42 8.54 -27.70 -10.58
C ALA A 42 9.44 -26.49 -10.99
N PRO A 43 10.21 -25.90 -10.07
CA PRO A 43 11.28 -24.98 -10.42
C PRO A 43 12.32 -25.63 -11.35
N VAL A 44 12.81 -24.88 -12.32
CA VAL A 44 13.85 -25.34 -13.27
C VAL A 44 15.01 -24.36 -13.33
N ILE A 45 16.20 -24.86 -13.63
CA ILE A 45 17.38 -24.00 -13.85
C ILE A 45 17.60 -23.84 -15.35
N ILE A 46 17.60 -22.59 -15.83
CA ILE A 46 17.94 -22.22 -17.20
C ILE A 46 18.97 -21.11 -17.14
N ASP A 47 20.09 -21.27 -17.87
CA ASP A 47 21.18 -20.30 -17.93
C ASP A 47 21.67 -19.82 -16.55
N SER A 48 21.87 -20.77 -15.62
CA SER A 48 22.28 -20.51 -14.23
C SER A 48 21.29 -19.64 -13.41
N ARG A 49 20.01 -19.62 -13.80
CA ARG A 49 18.93 -18.93 -13.08
C ARG A 49 17.83 -19.92 -12.76
N ILE A 50 17.34 -19.89 -11.51
CA ILE A 50 16.16 -20.67 -11.16
C ILE A 50 14.91 -19.93 -11.62
N LEU A 51 14.10 -20.60 -12.43
CA LEU A 51 12.76 -20.15 -12.83
C LEU A 51 11.74 -20.86 -11.95
N VAL A 52 10.85 -20.10 -11.37
CA VAL A 52 9.84 -20.59 -10.42
C VAL A 52 8.44 -20.17 -10.89
N PRO A 53 7.40 -21.00 -10.60
CA PRO A 53 6.02 -20.62 -10.91
C PRO A 53 5.63 -19.36 -10.14
N VAL A 54 5.22 -18.31 -10.85
CA VAL A 54 4.87 -17.02 -10.24
C VAL A 54 3.77 -17.16 -9.18
N ARG A 55 2.75 -18.00 -9.44
CA ARG A 55 1.67 -18.28 -8.49
C ARG A 55 2.21 -18.86 -7.18
N ALA A 56 3.05 -19.88 -7.27
CA ALA A 56 3.60 -20.55 -6.09
C ALA A 56 4.38 -19.58 -5.17
N VAL A 57 5.20 -18.72 -5.76
CA VAL A 57 5.96 -17.72 -4.99
C VAL A 57 5.06 -16.62 -4.44
N ALA A 58 4.14 -16.10 -5.24
CA ALA A 58 3.22 -15.04 -4.83
C ALA A 58 2.32 -15.51 -3.67
N GLU A 59 1.66 -16.67 -3.80
CA GLU A 59 0.82 -17.22 -2.73
C GLU A 59 1.63 -17.60 -1.49
N ALA A 60 2.86 -18.11 -1.66
CA ALA A 60 3.76 -18.38 -0.52
C ALA A 60 4.18 -17.10 0.22
N THR A 61 4.19 -15.95 -0.46
CA THR A 61 4.48 -14.65 0.13
C THR A 61 3.22 -13.92 0.62
N GLY A 62 2.03 -14.55 0.54
CA GLY A 62 0.77 -13.99 1.02
C GLY A 62 0.11 -13.06 0.01
N CYS A 63 0.30 -13.34 -1.28
CA CYS A 63 -0.40 -12.63 -2.33
C CYS A 63 -1.44 -13.53 -2.98
N ASP A 64 -2.58 -12.97 -3.35
CA ASP A 64 -3.53 -13.59 -4.25
C ASP A 64 -3.07 -13.45 -5.70
N VAL A 65 -3.31 -14.48 -6.52
CA VAL A 65 -2.94 -14.48 -7.94
C VAL A 65 -4.15 -14.78 -8.80
N ALA A 66 -4.54 -13.82 -9.62
CA ALA A 66 -5.61 -13.93 -10.58
C ALA A 66 -5.08 -13.81 -12.02
N TRP A 67 -5.79 -14.42 -12.97
CA TRP A 67 -5.58 -14.22 -14.39
C TRP A 67 -6.67 -13.31 -14.96
N ASP A 68 -6.27 -12.20 -15.56
CA ASP A 68 -7.17 -11.35 -16.34
C ASP A 68 -7.07 -11.72 -17.81
N ALA A 69 -8.11 -12.40 -18.31
CA ALA A 69 -8.18 -12.84 -19.70
C ALA A 69 -8.36 -11.69 -20.69
N ALA A 70 -8.95 -10.56 -20.26
CA ALA A 70 -9.19 -9.42 -21.14
C ALA A 70 -7.89 -8.67 -21.48
N SER A 71 -7.00 -8.52 -20.53
CA SER A 71 -5.69 -7.88 -20.70
C SER A 71 -4.55 -8.89 -20.93
N SER A 72 -4.83 -10.21 -20.84
CA SER A 72 -3.83 -11.28 -20.86
C SER A 72 -2.72 -11.08 -19.82
N SER A 73 -3.11 -10.68 -18.60
CA SER A 73 -2.19 -10.30 -17.53
C SER A 73 -2.40 -11.16 -16.28
N VAL A 74 -1.30 -11.42 -15.57
CA VAL A 74 -1.35 -11.97 -14.21
C VAL A 74 -1.48 -10.80 -13.24
N ILE A 75 -2.54 -10.81 -12.43
CA ILE A 75 -2.76 -9.84 -11.36
C ILE A 75 -2.29 -10.49 -10.06
N ILE A 76 -1.34 -9.85 -9.37
CA ILE A 76 -0.85 -10.27 -8.06
C ILE A 76 -1.28 -9.20 -7.06
N THR A 77 -2.14 -9.60 -6.10
CA THR A 77 -2.62 -8.72 -5.03
C THR A 77 -2.05 -9.21 -3.71
N SER A 78 -1.31 -8.38 -3.00
CA SER A 78 -0.84 -8.76 -1.66
C SER A 78 -1.98 -8.61 -0.63
N GLU A 79 -2.05 -9.51 0.37
CA GLU A 79 -2.95 -9.33 1.52
C GLU A 79 -2.77 -7.93 2.14
N ASN A 80 -1.54 -7.41 2.10
CA ASN A 80 -1.21 -6.09 2.61
C ASN A 80 -1.90 -4.95 1.81
N THR A 81 -2.24 -5.16 0.52
CA THR A 81 -3.00 -4.17 -0.26
C THR A 81 -4.50 -4.28 -0.02
N ALA A 82 -5.04 -5.50 0.22
CA ALA A 82 -6.44 -5.67 0.59
C ALA A 82 -6.75 -5.03 1.94
N ASP A 83 -5.86 -5.22 2.93
CA ASP A 83 -5.95 -4.55 4.23
C ASP A 83 -5.76 -3.04 4.08
N ALA A 84 -4.81 -2.59 3.25
CA ALA A 84 -4.57 -1.17 3.01
C ALA A 84 -5.79 -0.50 2.39
N ASP A 85 -6.36 -1.09 1.33
CA ASP A 85 -7.57 -0.56 0.68
C ASP A 85 -8.77 -0.52 1.65
N SER A 86 -8.93 -1.54 2.51
CA SER A 86 -9.97 -1.59 3.53
C SER A 86 -9.77 -0.48 4.57
N TRP A 87 -8.55 -0.27 5.07
CA TRP A 87 -8.23 0.73 6.06
C TRP A 87 -8.30 2.16 5.51
N GLU A 88 -7.91 2.36 4.25
CA GLU A 88 -8.08 3.64 3.56
C GLU A 88 -9.57 4.01 3.43
N ARG A 89 -10.42 3.03 3.10
CA ARG A 89 -11.88 3.22 3.04
C ARG A 89 -12.48 3.48 4.42
N GLU A 90 -12.00 2.82 5.45
CA GLU A 90 -12.43 3.05 6.82
C GLU A 90 -12.06 4.46 7.30
N VAL A 91 -10.84 4.95 7.03
CA VAL A 91 -10.47 6.35 7.30
C VAL A 91 -11.35 7.33 6.53
N PHE A 92 -11.70 7.02 5.29
CA PHE A 92 -12.65 7.84 4.51
C PHE A 92 -14.03 7.89 5.18
N ASP A 93 -14.56 6.75 5.62
CA ASP A 93 -15.86 6.66 6.27
C ASP A 93 -15.86 7.38 7.63
N LEU A 94 -14.81 7.21 8.42
CA LEU A 94 -14.59 7.93 9.69
C LEU A 94 -14.51 9.46 9.46
N THR A 95 -13.82 9.90 8.41
CA THR A 95 -13.77 11.31 8.01
C THR A 95 -15.16 11.86 7.72
N ASN A 96 -15.96 11.13 6.95
CA ASN A 96 -17.33 11.53 6.62
C ASN A 96 -18.26 11.50 7.82
N LYS A 97 -18.09 10.55 8.73
CA LYS A 97 -18.80 10.51 10.01
C LYS A 97 -18.53 11.79 10.83
N VAL A 98 -17.26 12.15 10.99
CA VAL A 98 -16.87 13.37 11.72
C VAL A 98 -17.45 14.62 11.05
N ARG A 99 -17.41 14.69 9.71
CA ARG A 99 -18.03 15.80 8.97
C ARG A 99 -19.54 15.91 9.21
N ALA A 100 -20.25 14.79 9.15
CA ALA A 100 -21.70 14.75 9.42
C ALA A 100 -22.03 15.21 10.85
N GLU A 101 -21.25 14.78 11.84
CA GLU A 101 -21.38 15.21 13.24
C GLU A 101 -21.17 16.72 13.44
N ASN A 102 -20.44 17.35 12.50
CA ASN A 102 -20.21 18.80 12.48
C ASN A 102 -21.09 19.56 11.45
N GLY A 103 -22.14 18.90 10.92
CA GLY A 103 -23.12 19.51 10.00
C GLY A 103 -22.60 19.81 8.60
N LEU A 104 -21.55 19.13 8.17
CA LEU A 104 -20.93 19.29 6.87
C LEU A 104 -21.37 18.18 5.89
N SER A 105 -21.39 18.51 4.60
CA SER A 105 -21.65 17.50 3.56
C SER A 105 -20.52 16.48 3.51
N ALA A 106 -20.87 15.23 3.22
CA ALA A 106 -19.90 14.17 3.00
C ALA A 106 -19.00 14.49 1.78
N LEU A 107 -17.76 14.06 1.87
CA LEU A 107 -16.82 14.03 0.75
C LEU A 107 -17.10 12.81 -0.12
N THR A 108 -16.80 12.90 -1.41
CA THR A 108 -16.80 11.76 -2.33
C THR A 108 -15.39 11.17 -2.44
N TRP A 109 -15.30 9.86 -2.57
CA TRP A 109 -14.02 9.20 -2.81
C TRP A 109 -13.52 9.53 -4.21
N ASN A 110 -12.24 9.86 -4.32
CA ASN A 110 -11.56 10.09 -5.59
C ASN A 110 -10.34 9.17 -5.71
N ASP A 111 -10.40 8.22 -6.64
CA ASP A 111 -9.36 7.21 -6.84
C ASP A 111 -8.00 7.80 -7.22
N THR A 112 -7.98 8.93 -7.94
CA THR A 112 -6.72 9.58 -8.32
C THR A 112 -6.07 10.26 -7.11
N LEU A 113 -6.87 10.92 -6.26
CA LEU A 113 -6.39 11.46 -4.98
C LEU A 113 -5.88 10.34 -4.06
N ALA A 114 -6.56 9.18 -4.01
CA ALA A 114 -6.14 8.05 -3.21
C ALA A 114 -4.80 7.46 -3.70
N LYS A 115 -4.65 7.26 -5.01
CA LYS A 115 -3.37 6.82 -5.60
C LYS A 115 -2.23 7.78 -5.29
N THR A 116 -2.48 9.09 -5.38
CA THR A 116 -1.47 10.12 -5.07
C THR A 116 -1.11 10.12 -3.58
N ALA A 117 -2.10 9.95 -2.70
CA ALA A 117 -1.89 9.83 -1.26
C ALA A 117 -1.10 8.58 -0.90
N ARG A 118 -1.46 7.43 -1.49
CA ARG A 118 -0.75 6.16 -1.26
C ARG A 118 0.69 6.24 -1.73
N ALA A 119 0.95 6.78 -2.91
CA ALA A 119 2.31 6.97 -3.43
C ALA A 119 3.17 7.84 -2.49
N HIS A 120 2.59 8.87 -1.85
CA HIS A 120 3.33 9.67 -0.89
C HIS A 120 3.60 8.93 0.42
N SER A 121 2.64 8.16 0.93
CA SER A 121 2.85 7.30 2.11
C SER A 121 3.92 6.23 1.84
N GLU A 122 3.92 5.62 0.66
CA GLU A 122 4.95 4.67 0.21
C GLU A 122 6.33 5.33 0.10
N ASP A 123 6.40 6.55 -0.43
CA ASP A 123 7.65 7.32 -0.56
C ASP A 123 8.22 7.68 0.81
N MET A 124 7.38 8.17 1.75
CA MET A 124 7.79 8.41 3.13
C MET A 124 8.36 7.15 3.79
N ALA A 125 7.68 6.02 3.65
CA ALA A 125 8.11 4.74 4.20
C ALA A 125 9.42 4.23 3.59
N ALA A 126 9.55 4.31 2.26
CA ALA A 126 10.68 3.76 1.51
C ALA A 126 11.95 4.60 1.65
N ARG A 127 11.82 5.93 1.66
CA ARG A 127 12.95 6.88 1.69
C ARG A 127 13.24 7.42 3.08
N GLY A 128 12.43 7.06 4.09
CA GLY A 128 12.69 7.36 5.51
C GLY A 128 12.55 8.84 5.87
N PHE A 129 11.56 9.51 5.33
CA PHE A 129 11.21 10.89 5.70
C PHE A 129 9.76 10.99 6.19
N PHE A 130 9.42 12.10 6.85
CA PHE A 130 8.06 12.44 7.26
C PHE A 130 7.86 13.94 7.07
N ASP A 131 7.38 14.32 5.90
CA ASP A 131 7.17 15.72 5.50
C ASP A 131 6.13 15.77 4.37
N HIS A 132 5.43 16.89 4.23
CA HIS A 132 4.55 17.16 3.10
C HIS A 132 5.30 17.27 1.77
N THR A 133 6.53 17.79 1.81
CA THR A 133 7.41 17.91 0.65
C THR A 133 8.34 16.71 0.58
N ASN A 134 8.35 16.02 -0.54
CA ASN A 134 9.23 14.88 -0.73
C ASN A 134 10.71 15.32 -0.96
N PRO A 135 11.68 14.41 -0.85
CA PRO A 135 13.09 14.73 -1.07
C PRO A 135 13.44 15.25 -2.47
N ASP A 136 12.54 15.13 -3.43
CA ASP A 136 12.70 15.67 -4.79
C ASP A 136 12.15 17.12 -4.91
N GLY A 137 11.59 17.65 -3.81
CA GLY A 137 11.07 19.01 -3.72
C GLY A 137 9.62 19.16 -4.17
N GLU A 138 8.90 18.07 -4.43
CA GLU A 138 7.48 18.12 -4.80
C GLU A 138 6.61 18.27 -3.55
N ASP A 139 5.81 19.31 -3.50
CA ASP A 139 4.77 19.51 -2.50
C ASP A 139 3.49 18.70 -2.85
N PRO A 140 2.50 18.61 -1.95
CA PRO A 140 1.25 17.88 -2.22
C PRO A 140 0.53 18.36 -3.46
N PHE A 141 0.59 19.65 -3.74
CA PHE A 141 -0.09 20.29 -4.85
C PHE A 141 0.61 20.00 -6.16
N ASP A 142 1.94 19.86 -6.16
CA ASP A 142 2.72 19.38 -7.30
C ASP A 142 2.34 17.94 -7.64
N ARG A 143 2.32 17.05 -6.64
CA ARG A 143 1.94 15.64 -6.81
C ARG A 143 0.53 15.50 -7.39
N MET A 144 -0.45 16.26 -6.88
CA MET A 144 -1.81 16.27 -7.42
C MET A 144 -1.86 16.76 -8.87
N ARG A 145 -1.16 17.86 -9.20
CA ARG A 145 -1.08 18.36 -10.58
C ARG A 145 -0.42 17.36 -11.52
N ASN A 146 0.67 16.74 -11.10
CA ASN A 146 1.38 15.72 -11.89
C ASN A 146 0.52 14.49 -12.15
N ALA A 147 -0.39 14.17 -11.24
CA ALA A 147 -1.40 13.12 -11.40
C ALA A 147 -2.61 13.56 -12.27
N GLY A 148 -2.60 14.78 -12.82
CA GLY A 148 -3.67 15.29 -13.66
C GLY A 148 -4.88 15.86 -12.90
N ILE A 149 -4.78 16.06 -11.59
CA ILE A 149 -5.86 16.60 -10.76
C ILE A 149 -5.84 18.13 -10.87
N LEU A 150 -6.86 18.67 -11.51
CA LEU A 150 -7.11 20.11 -11.57
C LEU A 150 -8.14 20.49 -10.51
N TYR A 151 -7.83 21.41 -9.62
CA TYR A 151 -8.66 21.73 -8.45
C TYR A 151 -8.82 23.25 -8.27
N TYR A 152 -9.87 23.64 -7.55
CA TYR A 152 -10.08 25.01 -7.05
C TYR A 152 -9.45 25.18 -5.66
N THR A 153 -9.59 24.18 -4.82
CA THR A 153 -8.99 24.11 -3.49
C THR A 153 -8.51 22.69 -3.21
N ALA A 154 -7.43 22.57 -2.45
CA ALA A 154 -6.87 21.28 -2.03
C ALA A 154 -6.20 21.41 -0.68
N ALA A 155 -6.06 20.29 0.02
CA ALA A 155 -5.36 20.19 1.30
C ALA A 155 -4.78 18.77 1.47
N GLU A 156 -3.79 18.65 2.35
CA GLU A 156 -3.21 17.36 2.72
C GLU A 156 -3.08 17.24 4.25
N ASN A 157 -3.36 16.05 4.77
CA ASN A 157 -2.98 15.61 6.11
C ASN A 157 -2.04 14.42 5.98
N ILE A 158 -0.98 14.38 6.77
CA ILE A 158 -0.10 13.22 6.92
C ILE A 158 -0.02 12.79 8.38
N ALA A 159 0.21 11.50 8.61
CA ALA A 159 0.46 10.95 9.94
C ALA A 159 1.37 9.70 9.83
N ALA A 160 2.04 9.35 10.92
CA ALA A 160 2.90 8.17 10.98
C ALA A 160 2.89 7.54 12.38
N GLY A 161 2.90 6.21 12.43
CA GLY A 161 2.95 5.44 13.67
C GLY A 161 1.60 5.01 14.24
N GLN A 162 0.49 5.55 13.76
CA GLN A 162 -0.85 5.14 14.21
C GLN A 162 -1.20 3.79 13.58
N ALA A 163 -1.48 2.80 14.45
CA ALA A 163 -1.62 1.41 14.03
C ALA A 163 -2.97 1.08 13.39
N GLU A 164 -4.01 1.86 13.68
CA GLU A 164 -5.39 1.60 13.26
C GLU A 164 -6.04 2.87 12.66
N PRO A 165 -7.09 2.74 11.82
CA PRO A 165 -7.84 3.86 11.25
C PRO A 165 -8.39 4.85 12.28
N GLU A 166 -8.91 4.35 13.40
CA GLU A 166 -9.44 5.18 14.48
C GLU A 166 -8.35 6.02 15.14
N ASP A 167 -7.17 5.43 15.37
CA ASP A 167 -6.04 6.11 16.02
C ASP A 167 -5.55 7.30 15.17
N VAL A 168 -5.46 7.10 13.84
CA VAL A 168 -5.03 8.18 12.95
C VAL A 168 -6.08 9.27 12.86
N MET A 169 -7.36 8.92 12.81
CA MET A 169 -8.44 9.90 12.81
C MET A 169 -8.48 10.70 14.13
N GLU A 170 -8.32 10.04 15.28
CA GLU A 170 -8.22 10.71 16.56
C GLU A 170 -7.04 11.68 16.60
N SER A 171 -5.87 11.25 16.14
CA SER A 171 -4.66 12.06 16.04
C SER A 171 -4.88 13.32 15.21
N TRP A 172 -5.46 13.18 14.00
CA TRP A 172 -5.76 14.33 13.16
C TRP A 172 -6.81 15.27 13.76
N MET A 173 -7.86 14.73 14.39
CA MET A 173 -8.91 15.56 15.01
C MET A 173 -8.43 16.31 16.25
N ASN A 174 -7.39 15.83 16.93
CA ASN A 174 -6.75 16.51 18.05
C ASN A 174 -5.72 17.56 17.61
N SER A 175 -5.36 17.62 16.33
CA SER A 175 -4.46 18.61 15.74
C SER A 175 -5.25 19.72 15.04
N PRO A 176 -5.13 21.00 15.47
CA PRO A 176 -5.93 22.09 14.91
C PRO A 176 -5.79 22.24 13.39
N GLY A 177 -4.59 22.05 12.84
CA GLY A 177 -4.35 22.16 11.38
C GLY A 177 -5.00 21.03 10.60
N HIS A 178 -4.81 19.77 11.02
CA HIS A 178 -5.39 18.61 10.37
C HIS A 178 -6.94 18.63 10.48
N ARG A 179 -7.45 18.98 11.67
CA ARG A 179 -8.89 19.14 11.89
C ARG A 179 -9.49 20.20 10.97
N ALA A 180 -8.80 21.31 10.75
CA ALA A 180 -9.28 22.37 9.86
C ALA A 180 -9.44 21.86 8.41
N ASN A 181 -8.54 21.00 7.93
CA ASN A 181 -8.67 20.37 6.62
C ASN A 181 -9.88 19.42 6.57
N ILE A 182 -10.05 18.54 7.57
CA ILE A 182 -11.17 17.60 7.66
C ILE A 182 -12.51 18.32 7.68
N LEU A 183 -12.61 19.43 8.39
CA LEU A 183 -13.83 20.21 8.55
C LEU A 183 -13.96 21.39 7.59
N ASN A 184 -13.13 21.45 6.56
CA ASN A 184 -13.22 22.51 5.55
C ASN A 184 -14.51 22.33 4.71
N PRO A 185 -15.44 23.31 4.70
CA PRO A 185 -16.69 23.21 3.95
C PRO A 185 -16.51 23.35 2.43
N ASP A 186 -15.34 23.83 1.98
CA ASP A 186 -15.08 24.07 0.57
C ASP A 186 -14.50 22.82 -0.14
N LEU A 187 -14.14 21.78 0.60
CA LEU A 187 -13.66 20.50 0.05
C LEU A 187 -14.82 19.56 -0.26
N ARG A 188 -14.70 18.81 -1.36
CA ARG A 188 -15.73 17.92 -1.90
C ARG A 188 -15.27 16.48 -2.07
N GLU A 189 -13.99 16.25 -2.23
CA GLU A 189 -13.42 14.97 -2.56
C GLU A 189 -12.28 14.63 -1.61
N LEU A 190 -12.09 13.34 -1.36
CA LEU A 190 -11.03 12.79 -0.51
C LEU A 190 -10.48 11.52 -1.15
N GLY A 191 -9.16 11.40 -1.15
CA GLY A 191 -8.44 10.16 -1.33
C GLY A 191 -7.56 9.91 -0.11
N VAL A 192 -7.60 8.70 0.42
CA VAL A 192 -6.73 8.25 1.52
C VAL A 192 -5.72 7.28 0.96
N GLY A 193 -4.50 7.34 1.48
CA GLY A 193 -3.42 6.43 1.13
C GLY A 193 -2.65 6.00 2.38
N MET A 194 -2.34 4.72 2.47
CA MET A 194 -1.60 4.13 3.57
C MET A 194 -0.44 3.30 3.05
N ALA A 195 0.67 3.28 3.78
CA ALA A 195 1.79 2.38 3.52
C ALA A 195 2.37 1.82 4.82
N ARG A 196 2.74 0.55 4.80
CA ARG A 196 3.48 -0.10 5.89
C ARG A 196 4.97 -0.11 5.59
N GLY A 197 5.79 0.08 6.60
CA GLY A 197 7.25 0.07 6.50
C GLY A 197 7.91 1.28 7.13
N GLY A 198 9.19 1.51 6.80
CA GLY A 198 9.95 2.62 7.33
C GLY A 198 10.12 2.61 8.85
N SER A 199 10.66 3.70 9.39
CA SER A 199 10.99 3.81 10.83
C SER A 199 9.78 3.93 11.74
N TYR A 200 8.65 4.41 11.23
CA TYR A 200 7.40 4.54 11.99
C TYR A 200 6.47 3.33 11.85
N GLY A 201 6.80 2.35 10.99
CA GLY A 201 6.02 1.14 10.76
C GLY A 201 4.79 1.33 9.87
N ILE A 202 4.13 2.48 9.94
CA ILE A 202 2.96 2.82 9.11
C ILE A 202 2.91 4.32 8.85
N TYR A 203 2.46 4.68 7.65
CA TYR A 203 2.31 6.08 7.19
C TYR A 203 0.95 6.27 6.55
N TRP A 204 0.35 7.42 6.77
CA TRP A 204 -0.98 7.79 6.31
C TRP A 204 -0.97 9.12 5.61
N THR A 205 -1.73 9.25 4.54
CA THR A 205 -1.95 10.50 3.83
C THR A 205 -3.42 10.65 3.47
N GLN A 206 -3.99 11.81 3.74
CA GLN A 206 -5.29 12.25 3.22
C GLN A 206 -5.04 13.37 2.21
N ASN A 207 -5.48 13.21 0.98
CA ASN A 207 -5.51 14.25 -0.05
C ASN A 207 -6.95 14.68 -0.28
N PHE A 208 -7.22 15.96 -0.02
CA PHE A 208 -8.53 16.58 -0.21
C PHE A 208 -8.50 17.50 -1.42
N ALA A 209 -9.60 17.55 -2.17
CA ALA A 209 -9.77 18.52 -3.26
C ALA A 209 -11.22 18.91 -3.48
N THR A 210 -11.40 20.02 -4.22
CA THR A 210 -12.58 20.32 -5.01
C THR A 210 -12.12 20.47 -6.43
N THR A 211 -12.34 19.43 -7.24
CA THR A 211 -11.86 19.39 -8.62
C THR A 211 -12.67 20.31 -9.53
N ARG A 212 -12.04 20.69 -10.69
CA ARG A 212 -12.66 21.53 -11.72
C ARG A 212 -13.48 20.71 -12.69
#